data_d2eb72750e5ae2b54ebb7c97ee5568c1
#
_entry.id   d2eb72750e5ae2b54ebb7c97ee5568c1
#
_cell.length_a   1.000
_cell.length_b   1.000
_cell.length_c   1.000
_cell.angle_alpha   90.00
_cell.angle_beta   90.00
_cell.angle_gamma   90.00
#
_symmetry.space_group_name_H-M   'P 1'
#
loop_
_entity.id
_entity.type
_entity.pdbx_description
1 polymer ?
#
loop_
_entity_poly.entity_id
_entity_poly.type
_entity_poly.pdbx_seq_one_letter_code
_entity_poly.pdbx_strand_id
1 'polypeptide(L)'
;MRLDRAYSNLERRLLWADQNFKNKHMLASKTISNEDLFFLNGIIDYVWQSWNRFSREYFIKCCLGCIAKNGAVIQPATNVSPPTTERISYLATKVNRPYQIVAGGSNNILRFEPTWGDIDKILSLSHLCGLSNHSVVTSSFGGGLLGPKHLQKVRNAVAHLNKETYAELLTLSSLYRSGKIRHPAASLFWRTTDTDNYALSSWIEDMLLIADVATEH
;
A
#
# COMPACT_ATOMS: atom_id res chain seq x y z
N MET A 1 -20.65 -3.59 8.51
CA MET A 1 -19.37 -2.84 8.55
C MET A 1 -19.40 -1.79 7.45
N ARG A 2 -18.71 -0.63 7.62
CA ARG A 2 -18.68 0.44 6.60
C ARG A 2 -17.25 0.71 6.15
N LEU A 3 -17.06 1.15 4.89
CA LEU A 3 -15.75 1.43 4.30
C LEU A 3 -15.27 2.87 4.53
N ASP A 4 -16.18 3.82 4.74
CA ASP A 4 -15.87 5.24 5.01
C ASP A 4 -14.85 5.44 6.13
N ARG A 5 -14.97 4.70 7.23
CA ARG A 5 -14.03 4.79 8.37
C ARG A 5 -12.62 4.31 7.98
N ALA A 6 -12.52 3.28 7.12
CA ALA A 6 -11.22 2.78 6.67
C ALA A 6 -10.51 3.83 5.81
N TYR A 7 -11.25 4.46 4.89
CA TYR A 7 -10.75 5.58 4.08
C TYR A 7 -10.30 6.75 4.94
N SER A 8 -11.18 7.30 5.80
CA SER A 8 -10.85 8.47 6.62
C SER A 8 -9.65 8.24 7.54
N ASN A 9 -9.46 7.01 8.03
CA ASN A 9 -8.27 6.66 8.82
C ASN A 9 -6.99 6.68 7.98
N LEU A 10 -7.04 6.18 6.74
CA LEU A 10 -5.91 6.25 5.81
C LEU A 10 -5.59 7.69 5.45
N GLU A 11 -6.60 8.44 4.98
CA GLU A 11 -6.48 9.83 4.56
C GLU A 11 -5.78 10.69 5.62
N ARG A 12 -6.31 10.67 6.85
CA ARG A 12 -5.71 11.42 7.96
C ARG A 12 -4.24 11.08 8.19
N ARG A 13 -3.85 9.80 8.07
CA ARG A 13 -2.47 9.35 8.28
C ARG A 13 -1.56 9.78 7.16
N LEU A 14 -2.01 9.63 5.92
CA LEU A 14 -1.21 9.97 4.75
C LEU A 14 -1.02 11.48 4.62
N LEU A 15 -2.07 12.28 4.84
CA LEU A 15 -1.97 13.74 4.84
C LEU A 15 -1.07 14.25 5.98
N TRP A 16 -1.15 13.62 7.16
CA TRP A 16 -0.23 13.95 8.26
C TRP A 16 1.23 13.66 7.89
N ALA A 17 1.50 12.53 7.23
CA ALA A 17 2.85 12.17 6.80
C ALA A 17 3.39 13.15 5.73
N ASP A 18 2.58 13.48 4.73
CA ASP A 18 2.92 14.44 3.67
C ASP A 18 3.22 15.83 4.24
N GLN A 19 2.39 16.32 5.16
CA GLN A 19 2.60 17.61 5.81
C GLN A 19 3.90 17.64 6.63
N ASN A 20 4.19 16.60 7.40
CA ASN A 20 5.43 16.52 8.16
C ASN A 20 6.67 16.42 7.27
N PHE A 21 6.58 15.67 6.17
CA PHE A 21 7.64 15.60 5.17
C PHE A 21 7.92 16.97 4.56
N LYS A 22 6.89 17.69 4.11
CA LYS A 22 7.03 19.04 3.52
C LYS A 22 7.62 20.05 4.52
N ASN A 23 7.14 20.02 5.76
CA ASN A 23 7.63 20.95 6.81
C ASN A 23 9.12 20.70 7.13
N LYS A 24 9.54 19.44 7.26
CA LYS A 24 10.93 19.10 7.54
C LYS A 24 11.85 19.48 6.38
N HIS A 25 11.39 19.24 5.13
CA HIS A 25 12.20 19.56 3.95
C HIS A 25 12.43 21.07 3.78
N MET A 26 11.45 21.91 4.12
CA MET A 26 11.62 23.37 4.05
C MET A 26 12.75 23.88 4.99
N LEU A 27 13.10 23.09 6.02
CA LEU A 27 14.15 23.39 6.97
C LEU A 27 15.50 22.76 6.61
N ALA A 28 15.52 21.84 5.65
CA ALA A 28 16.71 21.07 5.32
C ALA A 28 17.66 21.83 4.40
N SER A 29 18.88 22.03 4.86
CA SER A 29 20.01 22.48 4.05
C SER A 29 20.48 21.40 3.06
N LYS A 30 21.35 21.78 2.13
CA LYS A 30 21.83 21.01 0.97
C LYS A 30 22.37 19.59 1.22
N THR A 31 22.55 19.15 2.45
CA THR A 31 23.11 17.83 2.81
C THR A 31 22.18 17.11 3.76
N ILE A 32 21.75 15.90 3.41
CA ILE A 32 20.90 15.04 4.25
C ILE A 32 21.75 14.53 5.41
N SER A 33 21.38 14.88 6.64
CA SER A 33 22.04 14.42 7.88
C SER A 33 21.57 13.02 8.27
N ASN A 34 22.22 12.39 9.24
CA ASN A 34 21.76 11.12 9.82
C ASN A 34 20.37 11.25 10.48
N GLU A 35 20.08 12.39 11.10
CA GLU A 35 18.75 12.67 11.67
C GLU A 35 17.68 12.76 10.58
N ASP A 36 18.01 13.39 9.44
CA ASP A 36 17.12 13.45 8.30
C ASP A 36 16.87 12.06 7.72
N LEU A 37 17.90 11.23 7.60
CA LEU A 37 17.75 9.84 7.16
C LEU A 37 16.86 9.03 8.11
N PHE A 38 17.03 9.18 9.41
CA PHE A 38 16.17 8.52 10.40
C PHE A 38 14.71 8.96 10.23
N PHE A 39 14.47 10.26 10.07
CA PHE A 39 13.14 10.81 9.84
C PHE A 39 12.53 10.29 8.53
N LEU A 40 13.29 10.31 7.42
CA LEU A 40 12.80 9.86 6.11
C LEU A 40 12.46 8.36 6.11
N ASN A 41 13.30 7.54 6.74
CA ASN A 41 13.03 6.12 6.91
C ASN A 41 11.75 5.89 7.73
N GLY A 42 11.55 6.68 8.79
CA GLY A 42 10.33 6.65 9.60
C GLY A 42 9.08 7.03 8.79
N ILE A 43 9.15 8.06 7.94
CA ILE A 43 8.05 8.45 7.04
C ILE A 43 7.73 7.36 6.03
N ILE A 44 8.74 6.76 5.38
CA ILE A 44 8.55 5.66 4.44
C ILE A 44 7.81 4.50 5.10
N ASP A 45 8.27 4.07 6.27
CA ASP A 45 7.63 2.95 6.99
C ASP A 45 6.21 3.32 7.45
N TYR A 46 6.02 4.52 7.98
CA TYR A 46 4.70 4.99 8.43
C TYR A 46 3.66 5.02 7.29
N VAL A 47 4.03 5.57 6.12
CA VAL A 47 3.15 5.62 4.93
C VAL A 47 2.87 4.20 4.44
N TRP A 48 3.90 3.36 4.34
CA TRP A 48 3.78 1.97 3.92
C TRP A 48 2.88 1.14 4.85
N GLN A 49 3.07 1.24 6.18
CA GLN A 49 2.23 0.54 7.16
C GLN A 49 0.79 1.05 7.17
N SER A 50 0.59 2.35 6.93
CA SER A 50 -0.76 2.92 6.80
C SER A 50 -1.50 2.35 5.59
N TRP A 51 -0.82 2.24 4.46
CA TRP A 51 -1.33 1.63 3.25
C TRP A 51 -1.62 0.13 3.42
N ASN A 52 -0.66 -0.64 3.96
CA ASN A 52 -0.86 -2.06 4.26
C ASN A 52 -2.09 -2.31 5.15
N ARG A 53 -2.23 -1.51 6.20
CA ARG A 53 -3.36 -1.62 7.13
C ARG A 53 -4.68 -1.33 6.45
N PHE A 54 -4.75 -0.27 5.64
CA PHE A 54 -5.94 0.05 4.85
C PHE A 54 -6.29 -1.09 3.90
N SER A 55 -5.35 -1.55 3.09
CA SER A 55 -5.57 -2.59 2.08
C SER A 55 -6.07 -3.89 2.73
N ARG A 56 -5.49 -4.30 3.87
CA ARG A 56 -5.95 -5.45 4.65
C ARG A 56 -7.37 -5.26 5.17
N GLU A 57 -7.63 -4.12 5.82
CA GLU A 57 -8.93 -3.82 6.41
C GLU A 57 -10.03 -3.75 5.34
N TYR A 58 -9.75 -3.08 4.23
CA TYR A 58 -10.62 -3.00 3.06
C TYR A 58 -10.97 -4.39 2.54
N PHE A 59 -9.93 -5.19 2.24
CA PHE A 59 -10.10 -6.51 1.66
C PHE A 59 -10.92 -7.45 2.57
N ILE A 60 -10.60 -7.49 3.86
CA ILE A 60 -11.34 -8.32 4.82
C ILE A 60 -12.80 -7.88 4.91
N LYS A 61 -13.08 -6.57 4.98
CA LYS A 61 -14.45 -6.07 5.01
C LYS A 61 -15.23 -6.46 3.76
N CYS A 62 -14.63 -6.35 2.57
CA CYS A 62 -15.27 -6.78 1.33
C CYS A 62 -15.56 -8.28 1.33
N CYS A 63 -14.64 -9.11 1.84
CA CYS A 63 -14.88 -10.56 1.97
C CYS A 63 -16.01 -10.92 2.93
N LEU A 64 -16.16 -10.18 4.02
CA LEU A 64 -17.20 -10.42 5.04
C LEU A 64 -18.56 -9.79 4.69
N GLY A 65 -18.59 -8.94 3.68
CA GLY A 65 -19.74 -8.11 3.35
C GLY A 65 -19.75 -6.80 4.15
N CYS A 66 -19.93 -5.69 3.44
CA CYS A 66 -19.90 -4.35 4.04
C CYS A 66 -20.74 -3.35 3.26
N ILE A 67 -20.73 -2.10 3.71
CA ILE A 67 -21.41 -0.98 3.06
C ILE A 67 -20.34 -0.01 2.55
N ALA A 68 -20.40 0.31 1.26
CA ALA A 68 -19.57 1.31 0.62
C ALA A 68 -19.90 2.74 1.09
N LYS A 69 -19.09 3.72 0.74
CA LYS A 69 -19.29 5.13 1.11
C LYS A 69 -20.61 5.68 0.58
N ASN A 70 -20.96 5.34 -0.67
CA ASN A 70 -22.23 5.74 -1.31
C ASN A 70 -23.45 5.00 -0.78
N GLY A 71 -23.30 4.06 0.18
CA GLY A 71 -24.39 3.28 0.75
C GLY A 71 -24.68 1.94 0.04
N ALA A 72 -23.99 1.62 -1.04
CA ALA A 72 -24.14 0.34 -1.72
C ALA A 72 -23.71 -0.83 -0.82
N VAL A 73 -24.42 -1.94 -0.93
CA VAL A 73 -24.13 -3.16 -0.16
C VAL A 73 -23.18 -4.05 -0.97
N ILE A 74 -22.01 -4.30 -0.40
CA ILE A 74 -21.04 -5.28 -0.91
C ILE A 74 -21.38 -6.61 -0.25
N GLN A 75 -21.76 -7.60 -1.07
CA GLN A 75 -22.11 -8.93 -0.59
C GLN A 75 -20.84 -9.69 -0.12
N PRO A 76 -20.98 -10.65 0.82
CA PRO A 76 -19.88 -11.51 1.20
C PRO A 76 -19.27 -12.25 0.00
N ALA A 77 -17.96 -12.52 0.08
CA ALA A 77 -17.22 -13.24 -0.94
C ALA A 77 -17.75 -14.68 -1.14
N THR A 78 -17.94 -15.10 -2.37
CA THR A 78 -18.58 -16.39 -2.70
C THR A 78 -17.69 -17.60 -2.42
N ASN A 79 -16.37 -17.46 -2.50
CA ASN A 79 -15.42 -18.55 -2.37
C ASN A 79 -14.82 -18.66 -0.95
N VAL A 80 -15.35 -17.90 0.01
CA VAL A 80 -14.88 -17.89 1.40
C VAL A 80 -15.95 -18.51 2.30
N SER A 81 -15.77 -19.78 2.67
CA SER A 81 -16.72 -20.50 3.53
C SER A 81 -15.98 -21.18 4.70
N PRO A 82 -16.39 -20.96 5.94
CA PRO A 82 -17.25 -19.87 6.39
C PRO A 82 -16.59 -18.49 6.20
N PRO A 83 -17.35 -17.41 6.06
CA PRO A 83 -16.82 -16.05 5.86
C PRO A 83 -16.32 -15.48 7.19
N THR A 84 -15.13 -15.89 7.61
CA THR A 84 -14.46 -15.42 8.83
C THR A 84 -13.11 -14.82 8.51
N THR A 85 -12.64 -13.91 9.38
CA THR A 85 -11.31 -13.30 9.23
C THR A 85 -10.20 -14.34 9.16
N GLU A 86 -10.29 -15.40 9.96
CA GLU A 86 -9.33 -16.50 10.01
C GLU A 86 -9.28 -17.26 8.67
N ARG A 87 -10.44 -17.52 8.08
CA ARG A 87 -10.53 -18.19 6.79
C ARG A 87 -9.95 -17.34 5.65
N ILE A 88 -10.26 -16.04 5.63
CA ILE A 88 -9.71 -15.08 4.66
C ILE A 88 -8.18 -15.03 4.79
N SER A 89 -7.69 -14.88 5.99
CA SER A 89 -6.27 -14.83 6.31
C SER A 89 -5.53 -16.12 5.91
N TYR A 90 -6.17 -17.30 6.12
CA TYR A 90 -5.66 -18.57 5.66
C TYR A 90 -5.53 -18.65 4.12
N LEU A 91 -6.56 -18.21 3.38
CA LEU A 91 -6.52 -18.16 1.92
C LEU A 91 -5.42 -17.21 1.43
N ALA A 92 -5.28 -16.06 2.06
CA ALA A 92 -4.23 -15.09 1.76
C ALA A 92 -2.82 -15.68 2.00
N THR A 93 -2.63 -16.42 3.09
CA THR A 93 -1.38 -17.13 3.37
C THR A 93 -1.06 -18.17 2.30
N LYS A 94 -2.05 -18.91 1.82
CA LYS A 94 -1.85 -19.90 0.75
C LYS A 94 -1.39 -19.26 -0.57
N VAL A 95 -1.93 -18.11 -0.93
CA VAL A 95 -1.49 -17.38 -2.12
C VAL A 95 -0.05 -16.88 -1.97
N ASN A 96 0.33 -16.46 -0.78
CA ASN A 96 1.68 -15.97 -0.51
C ASN A 96 2.73 -17.10 -0.43
N ARG A 97 2.30 -18.27 0.09
CA ARG A 97 3.19 -19.41 0.36
C ARG A 97 2.51 -20.74 -0.01
N PRO A 98 2.35 -21.03 -1.33
CA PRO A 98 1.56 -22.18 -1.79
C PRO A 98 2.11 -23.54 -1.32
N TYR A 99 3.40 -23.62 -1.03
CA TYR A 99 4.08 -24.85 -0.59
C TYR A 99 4.11 -25.04 0.93
N GLN A 100 3.69 -24.05 1.72
CA GLN A 100 3.57 -24.24 3.16
C GLN A 100 2.22 -24.89 3.50
N ILE A 101 2.25 -26.19 3.77
CA ILE A 101 1.09 -26.91 4.33
C ILE A 101 0.96 -26.47 5.79
N VAL A 102 -0.03 -25.63 6.08
CA VAL A 102 -0.43 -25.40 7.46
C VAL A 102 -1.28 -26.61 7.87
N ALA A 103 -0.68 -27.56 8.57
CA ALA A 103 -1.40 -28.71 9.12
C ALA A 103 -2.50 -28.20 10.06
N GLY A 104 -3.74 -28.66 9.83
CA GLY A 104 -4.87 -28.37 10.71
C GLY A 104 -5.85 -27.27 10.26
N GLY A 105 -5.71 -26.70 9.08
CA GLY A 105 -6.80 -25.96 8.37
C GLY A 105 -7.39 -24.70 9.01
N SER A 106 -7.09 -24.36 10.25
CA SER A 106 -7.70 -23.22 10.96
C SER A 106 -6.71 -22.33 11.72
N ASN A 107 -5.47 -22.76 11.90
CA ASN A 107 -4.50 -21.94 12.62
C ASN A 107 -3.86 -20.91 11.69
N ASN A 108 -4.44 -19.74 11.73
CA ASN A 108 -3.94 -18.60 11.00
C ASN A 108 -2.74 -17.99 11.71
N ILE A 109 -1.57 -18.04 11.07
CA ILE A 109 -0.39 -17.34 11.55
C ILE A 109 -0.31 -16.02 10.79
N LEU A 110 -0.75 -14.92 11.41
CA LEU A 110 -0.83 -13.59 10.81
C LEU A 110 0.48 -13.14 10.14
N ARG A 111 1.63 -13.55 10.67
CA ARG A 111 2.94 -13.26 10.07
C ARG A 111 3.18 -13.89 8.70
N PHE A 112 2.35 -14.84 8.29
CA PHE A 112 2.43 -15.49 6.98
C PHE A 112 1.46 -14.92 5.97
N GLU A 113 0.61 -14.00 6.38
CA GLU A 113 -0.19 -13.21 5.44
C GLU A 113 0.70 -12.53 4.41
N PRO A 114 0.20 -12.24 3.21
CA PRO A 114 0.95 -11.47 2.23
C PRO A 114 1.20 -10.04 2.72
N THR A 115 2.13 -9.37 2.08
CA THR A 115 2.24 -7.92 2.20
C THR A 115 1.02 -7.29 1.56
N TRP A 116 0.06 -6.87 2.38
CA TRP A 116 -1.23 -6.35 1.93
C TRP A 116 -1.15 -5.05 1.12
N GLY A 117 -0.03 -4.32 1.21
CA GLY A 117 0.25 -3.16 0.37
C GLY A 117 0.64 -3.50 -1.07
N ASP A 118 0.94 -4.76 -1.35
CA ASP A 118 1.24 -5.26 -2.69
C ASP A 118 -0.05 -5.36 -3.51
N ILE A 119 -0.20 -4.45 -4.48
CA ILE A 119 -1.38 -4.37 -5.34
C ILE A 119 -1.64 -5.69 -6.07
N ASP A 120 -0.60 -6.34 -6.58
CA ASP A 120 -0.75 -7.57 -7.37
C ASP A 120 -1.30 -8.72 -6.51
N LYS A 121 -0.98 -8.72 -5.21
CA LYS A 121 -1.56 -9.65 -4.24
C LYS A 121 -3.04 -9.38 -3.99
N ILE A 122 -3.42 -8.11 -3.84
CA ILE A 122 -4.83 -7.72 -3.66
C ILE A 122 -5.67 -8.16 -4.87
N LEU A 123 -5.19 -7.90 -6.09
CA LEU A 123 -5.87 -8.30 -7.33
C LEU A 123 -6.03 -9.81 -7.42
N SER A 124 -4.96 -10.57 -7.17
CA SER A 124 -4.99 -12.03 -7.19
C SER A 124 -5.96 -12.61 -6.15
N LEU A 125 -5.95 -12.06 -4.93
CA LEU A 125 -6.83 -12.48 -3.85
C LEU A 125 -8.29 -12.13 -4.12
N SER A 126 -8.58 -10.98 -4.73
CA SER A 126 -9.95 -10.56 -5.03
C SER A 126 -10.64 -11.52 -5.99
N HIS A 127 -9.90 -12.03 -6.99
CA HIS A 127 -10.37 -13.06 -7.91
C HIS A 127 -10.56 -14.40 -7.17
N LEU A 128 -9.55 -14.86 -6.43
CA LEU A 128 -9.56 -16.14 -5.72
C LEU A 128 -10.72 -16.24 -4.71
N CYS A 129 -10.93 -15.18 -3.93
CA CYS A 129 -11.99 -15.14 -2.93
C CYS A 129 -13.39 -14.93 -3.53
N GLY A 130 -13.51 -14.55 -4.80
CA GLY A 130 -14.78 -14.25 -5.44
C GLY A 130 -15.48 -13.04 -4.82
N LEU A 131 -14.78 -11.92 -4.72
CA LEU A 131 -15.38 -10.68 -4.22
C LEU A 131 -16.51 -10.22 -5.11
N SER A 132 -17.65 -9.83 -4.52
CA SER A 132 -18.80 -9.31 -5.27
C SER A 132 -18.49 -7.97 -5.97
N ASN A 133 -17.54 -7.20 -5.40
CA ASN A 133 -17.05 -5.94 -5.97
C ASN A 133 -15.69 -6.11 -6.68
N HIS A 134 -15.36 -7.29 -7.22
CA HIS A 134 -14.10 -7.58 -7.90
C HIS A 134 -13.78 -6.57 -9.03
N SER A 135 -14.77 -6.12 -9.79
CA SER A 135 -14.58 -5.12 -10.85
C SER A 135 -14.09 -3.77 -10.28
N VAL A 136 -14.63 -3.34 -9.14
CA VAL A 136 -14.19 -2.12 -8.46
C VAL A 136 -12.76 -2.27 -7.95
N VAL A 137 -12.41 -3.42 -7.34
CA VAL A 137 -11.05 -3.72 -6.92
C VAL A 137 -10.09 -3.67 -8.10
N THR A 138 -10.46 -4.27 -9.23
CA THR A 138 -9.63 -4.29 -10.43
C THR A 138 -9.44 -2.89 -11.03
N SER A 139 -10.50 -2.09 -11.11
CA SER A 139 -10.41 -0.73 -11.66
C SER A 139 -9.65 0.22 -10.75
N SER A 140 -9.81 0.11 -9.43
CA SER A 140 -9.12 1.00 -8.48
C SER A 140 -7.65 0.62 -8.27
N PHE A 141 -7.38 -0.62 -7.85
CA PHE A 141 -6.00 -1.06 -7.58
C PHE A 141 -5.20 -1.36 -8.85
N GLY A 142 -5.84 -1.78 -9.95
CA GLY A 142 -5.22 -2.05 -11.25
C GLY A 142 -5.25 -0.89 -12.22
N GLY A 143 -5.82 0.26 -11.86
CA GLY A 143 -6.09 1.42 -12.73
C GLY A 143 -4.86 2.25 -13.15
N GLY A 144 -3.65 1.76 -12.95
CA GLY A 144 -2.42 2.41 -13.45
C GLY A 144 -1.82 3.46 -12.51
N LEU A 145 -2.40 3.70 -11.32
CA LEU A 145 -1.79 4.54 -10.29
C LEU A 145 -0.65 3.78 -9.60
N LEU A 146 0.56 4.28 -9.70
CA LEU A 146 1.78 3.53 -9.38
C LEU A 146 2.38 3.87 -8.00
N GLY A 147 1.83 4.84 -7.29
CA GLY A 147 2.35 5.30 -5.99
C GLY A 147 2.65 4.18 -5.00
N PRO A 148 1.72 3.23 -4.75
CA PRO A 148 2.01 2.12 -3.85
C PRO A 148 3.17 1.24 -4.32
N LYS A 149 3.29 0.95 -5.62
CA LYS A 149 4.40 0.14 -6.18
C LYS A 149 5.74 0.87 -6.09
N HIS A 150 5.74 2.18 -6.32
CA HIS A 150 6.94 3.00 -6.20
C HIS A 150 7.41 3.08 -4.73
N LEU A 151 6.49 3.34 -3.80
CA LEU A 151 6.83 3.35 -2.38
C LEU A 151 7.33 1.98 -1.90
N GLN A 152 6.78 0.87 -2.41
CA GLN A 152 7.23 -0.48 -2.10
C GLN A 152 8.71 -0.69 -2.50
N LYS A 153 9.11 -0.25 -3.69
CA LYS A 153 10.52 -0.32 -4.15
C LYS A 153 11.45 0.50 -3.24
N VAL A 154 11.04 1.72 -2.90
CA VAL A 154 11.81 2.58 -1.97
C VAL A 154 11.95 1.93 -0.60
N ARG A 155 10.85 1.45 -0.03
CA ARG A 155 10.83 0.76 1.27
C ARG A 155 11.73 -0.47 1.26
N ASN A 156 11.67 -1.27 0.20
CA ASN A 156 12.52 -2.45 0.07
C ASN A 156 14.01 -2.07 -0.02
N ALA A 157 14.35 -1.04 -0.78
CA ALA A 157 15.71 -0.55 -0.89
C ALA A 157 16.25 0.02 0.44
N VAL A 158 15.40 0.68 1.24
CA VAL A 158 15.75 1.17 2.58
C VAL A 158 15.94 0.02 3.57
N ALA A 159 15.05 -0.98 3.54
CA ALA A 159 15.06 -2.07 4.51
C ALA A 159 16.18 -3.10 4.27
N HIS A 160 16.56 -3.32 3.02
CA HIS A 160 17.50 -4.39 2.66
C HIS A 160 18.88 -3.91 2.24
N LEU A 161 19.04 -2.64 1.83
CA LEU A 161 20.30 -1.98 1.45
C LEU A 161 21.26 -2.84 0.61
N ASN A 162 20.74 -3.62 -0.33
CA ASN A 162 21.52 -4.45 -1.24
C ASN A 162 21.49 -3.90 -2.67
N LYS A 163 22.37 -4.43 -3.54
CA LYS A 163 22.50 -3.95 -4.93
C LYS A 163 21.22 -4.17 -5.75
N GLU A 164 20.50 -5.26 -5.51
CA GLU A 164 19.30 -5.63 -6.27
C GLU A 164 18.16 -4.66 -5.99
N THR A 165 17.81 -4.46 -4.71
CA THR A 165 16.75 -3.53 -4.33
C THR A 165 17.08 -2.09 -4.68
N TYR A 166 18.36 -1.71 -4.63
CA TYR A 166 18.81 -0.39 -5.07
C TYR A 166 18.68 -0.23 -6.60
N ALA A 167 19.03 -1.25 -7.37
CA ALA A 167 18.88 -1.25 -8.83
C ALA A 167 17.38 -1.15 -9.22
N GLU A 168 16.49 -1.89 -8.52
CA GLU A 168 15.04 -1.78 -8.71
C GLU A 168 14.53 -0.36 -8.44
N LEU A 169 15.00 0.26 -7.36
CA LEU A 169 14.66 1.65 -7.07
C LEU A 169 15.11 2.58 -8.21
N LEU A 170 16.34 2.43 -8.70
CA LEU A 170 16.87 3.29 -9.76
C LEU A 170 16.10 3.18 -11.08
N THR A 171 15.34 2.08 -11.33
CA THR A 171 14.46 2.00 -12.50
C THR A 171 13.38 3.09 -12.50
N LEU A 172 13.05 3.64 -11.32
CA LEU A 172 12.06 4.72 -11.21
C LEU A 172 12.64 6.09 -11.62
N SER A 173 13.96 6.25 -11.61
CA SER A 173 14.59 7.56 -11.83
C SER A 173 14.23 8.22 -13.18
N SER A 174 13.93 7.41 -14.20
CA SER A 174 13.51 7.91 -15.52
C SER A 174 12.10 8.49 -15.53
N LEU A 175 11.28 8.20 -14.52
CA LEU A 175 9.90 8.68 -14.41
C LEU A 175 9.81 10.03 -13.68
N TYR A 176 10.92 10.49 -13.10
CA TYR A 176 10.99 11.70 -12.29
C TYR A 176 12.12 12.60 -12.75
N ARG A 177 12.05 13.88 -12.42
CA ARG A 177 13.22 14.77 -12.41
C ARG A 177 14.09 14.34 -11.23
N SER A 178 14.98 13.38 -11.47
CA SER A 178 15.78 12.74 -10.44
C SER A 178 17.22 13.26 -10.46
N GLY A 179 17.77 13.50 -9.27
CA GLY A 179 19.19 13.69 -9.07
C GLY A 179 19.86 12.39 -8.63
N LYS A 180 21.20 12.36 -8.68
CA LYS A 180 21.97 11.26 -8.10
C LYS A 180 21.73 11.19 -6.60
N ILE A 181 21.27 10.04 -6.12
CA ILE A 181 21.01 9.80 -4.69
C ILE A 181 22.13 8.94 -4.09
N ARG A 182 22.48 9.20 -2.84
CA ARG A 182 23.44 8.40 -2.06
C ARG A 182 22.75 7.38 -1.15
N HIS A 183 21.49 7.64 -0.80
CA HIS A 183 20.66 6.78 0.06
C HIS A 183 19.26 6.64 -0.54
N PRO A 184 18.65 5.44 -0.50
CA PRO A 184 17.33 5.20 -1.09
C PRO A 184 16.26 6.19 -0.64
N ALA A 185 16.25 6.58 0.63
CA ALA A 185 15.26 7.52 1.17
C ALA A 185 15.32 8.92 0.52
N ALA A 186 16.44 9.29 -0.12
CA ALA A 186 16.53 10.55 -0.83
C ALA A 186 15.64 10.61 -2.09
N SER A 187 15.16 9.46 -2.58
CA SER A 187 14.22 9.40 -3.70
C SER A 187 12.86 10.05 -3.40
N LEU A 188 12.51 10.22 -2.14
CA LEU A 188 11.30 10.95 -1.74
C LEU A 188 11.29 12.40 -2.25
N PHE A 189 12.47 12.98 -2.46
CA PHE A 189 12.66 14.35 -2.97
C PHE A 189 12.69 14.46 -4.49
N TRP A 190 12.64 13.36 -5.21
CA TRP A 190 12.48 13.43 -6.66
C TRP A 190 11.21 14.22 -7.00
N ARG A 191 11.22 14.83 -8.18
CA ARG A 191 10.10 15.67 -8.62
C ARG A 191 9.36 14.98 -9.77
N THR A 192 8.05 15.05 -9.75
CA THR A 192 7.24 14.66 -10.89
C THR A 192 7.54 15.56 -12.08
N THR A 193 7.43 15.04 -13.30
CA THR A 193 7.77 15.79 -14.52
C THR A 193 6.69 16.77 -14.93
N ASP A 194 5.45 16.52 -14.54
CA ASP A 194 4.25 17.28 -14.91
C ASP A 194 3.91 18.38 -13.89
N THR A 195 3.80 18.04 -12.61
CA THR A 195 3.32 18.95 -11.57
C THR A 195 4.44 19.53 -10.70
N ASP A 196 5.67 19.06 -10.85
CA ASP A 196 6.82 19.41 -10.00
C ASP A 196 6.60 19.12 -8.51
N ASN A 197 5.68 18.21 -8.18
CA ASN A 197 5.46 17.73 -6.83
C ASN A 197 6.58 16.79 -6.37
N TYR A 198 6.78 16.66 -5.06
CA TYR A 198 7.64 15.61 -4.52
C TYR A 198 7.09 14.23 -4.85
N ALA A 199 7.98 13.29 -5.15
CA ALA A 199 7.61 11.91 -5.44
C ALA A 199 6.76 11.29 -4.31
N LEU A 200 7.14 11.50 -3.04
CA LEU A 200 6.34 11.03 -1.91
C LEU A 200 4.93 11.59 -1.92
N SER A 201 4.76 12.89 -2.16
CA SER A 201 3.44 13.53 -2.21
C SER A 201 2.58 12.94 -3.33
N SER A 202 3.16 12.73 -4.51
CA SER A 202 2.46 12.10 -5.64
C SER A 202 2.07 10.65 -5.33
N TRP A 203 2.93 9.87 -4.66
CA TRP A 203 2.57 8.50 -4.27
C TRP A 203 1.45 8.46 -3.23
N ILE A 204 1.42 9.44 -2.32
CA ILE A 204 0.33 9.59 -1.36
C ILE A 204 -0.97 9.96 -2.07
N GLU A 205 -0.95 10.87 -3.04
CA GLU A 205 -2.10 11.23 -3.87
C GLU A 205 -2.66 10.00 -4.62
N ASP A 206 -1.80 9.19 -5.24
CA ASP A 206 -2.19 7.94 -5.88
C ASP A 206 -2.87 6.97 -4.90
N MET A 207 -2.29 6.79 -3.70
CA MET A 207 -2.87 5.92 -2.67
C MET A 207 -4.24 6.40 -2.21
N LEU A 208 -4.40 7.70 -2.03
CA LEU A 208 -5.68 8.30 -1.64
C LEU A 208 -6.73 8.13 -2.72
N LEU A 209 -6.37 8.32 -3.98
CA LEU A 209 -7.29 8.15 -5.11
C LEU A 209 -7.70 6.68 -5.28
N ILE A 210 -6.75 5.73 -5.19
CA ILE A 210 -7.08 4.30 -5.19
C ILE A 210 -8.06 3.97 -4.06
N ALA A 211 -7.77 4.44 -2.85
CA ALA A 211 -8.58 4.16 -1.69
C ALA A 211 -9.98 4.80 -1.78
N ASP A 212 -10.07 6.01 -2.32
CA ASP A 212 -11.34 6.71 -2.51
C ASP A 212 -12.24 5.95 -3.48
N VAL A 213 -11.73 5.64 -4.68
CA VAL A 213 -12.46 4.88 -5.70
C VAL A 213 -12.85 3.48 -5.19
N ALA A 214 -11.93 2.78 -4.50
CA ALA A 214 -12.20 1.45 -3.97
C ALA A 214 -13.30 1.43 -2.90
N THR A 215 -13.41 2.49 -2.12
CA THR A 215 -14.39 2.57 -1.01
C THR A 215 -15.70 3.23 -1.40
N GLU A 216 -15.76 3.91 -2.56
CA GLU A 216 -16.96 4.61 -3.02
C GLU A 216 -18.06 3.65 -3.48
N HIS A 217 -17.71 2.49 -4.08
CA HIS A 217 -18.67 1.52 -4.69
C HIS A 217 -18.52 0.11 -4.14
#